data_889bc795a0f26141e18f076428f846e5
#
_entry.id   889bc795a0f26141e18f076428f846e5
#
_cell.length_a   1.000
_cell.length_b   1.000
_cell.length_c   1.000
_cell.angle_alpha   90.00
_cell.angle_beta   90.00
_cell.angle_gamma   90.00
#
_symmetry.space_group_name_H-M   'P 1'
#
loop_
_entity.id
_entity.type
_entity.pdbx_description
1 polymer ?
#
loop_
_entity_poly.entity_id
_entity_poly.type
_entity_poly.pdbx_seq_one_letter_code
_entity_poly.pdbx_strand_id
1 'polypeptide(L)'
;MPNDPFKYSFDRLEDVADHISDVLRCPITIEDVNHKLLAYSTHSDCTDPARTSTIIGRRVPEKVINKLWKDGTIPALLKTDQPIRVKQIDEVGLSNRVAISIWKNKQVLGFIWALEIQKTLSDEDLLTLQMAAKAVKNKLLKLQIRKTKNEERSQEFFWKMLTGHIHQEDDMQMGSISLEWPLLQSFPL
;
A
#
# COMPACT_ATOMS: atom_id res chain seq x y z
N MET A 1 -11.04 -16.43 -22.69
CA MET A 1 -10.59 -16.00 -21.36
C MET A 1 -10.65 -14.50 -21.32
N PRO A 2 -11.29 -13.85 -20.34
CA PRO A 2 -11.30 -12.41 -20.25
C PRO A 2 -9.85 -11.91 -20.19
N ASN A 3 -9.59 -10.86 -20.94
CA ASN A 3 -8.26 -10.25 -21.06
C ASN A 3 -7.88 -9.70 -19.67
N ASP A 4 -6.93 -10.34 -18.98
CA ASP A 4 -6.48 -9.88 -17.65
C ASP A 4 -5.76 -8.53 -17.82
N PRO A 5 -6.33 -7.40 -17.38
CA PRO A 5 -5.75 -6.09 -17.53
C PRO A 5 -4.44 -5.92 -16.75
N PHE A 6 -4.16 -6.81 -15.79
CA PHE A 6 -2.98 -6.76 -14.93
C PHE A 6 -1.89 -7.76 -15.32
N LYS A 7 -1.91 -8.30 -16.54
CA LYS A 7 -0.94 -9.26 -17.06
C LYS A 7 0.49 -8.69 -17.19
N TYR A 8 0.62 -7.37 -17.20
CA TYR A 8 1.90 -6.69 -17.35
C TYR A 8 2.68 -6.64 -16.04
N SER A 9 4.02 -6.62 -16.15
CA SER A 9 4.89 -6.41 -14.99
C SER A 9 5.05 -4.91 -14.77
N PHE A 10 4.68 -4.44 -13.58
CA PHE A 10 4.88 -3.06 -13.15
C PHE A 10 6.17 -2.97 -12.31
N ASP A 11 6.96 -1.92 -12.49
CA ASP A 11 8.20 -1.74 -11.73
C ASP A 11 7.94 -1.14 -10.35
N ARG A 12 6.97 -0.24 -10.23
CA ARG A 12 6.61 0.45 -9.00
C ARG A 12 5.18 0.14 -8.59
N LEU A 13 4.88 0.29 -7.29
CA LEU A 13 3.52 0.08 -6.76
C LEU A 13 2.58 1.22 -7.17
N GLU A 14 3.13 2.42 -7.33
CA GLU A 14 2.41 3.59 -7.85
C GLU A 14 1.89 3.34 -9.27
N ASP A 15 2.71 2.74 -10.14
CA ASP A 15 2.29 2.39 -11.51
C ASP A 15 1.11 1.40 -11.51
N VAL A 16 1.09 0.47 -10.52
CA VAL A 16 -0.05 -0.44 -10.33
C VAL A 16 -1.29 0.35 -9.89
N ALA A 17 -1.15 1.29 -8.95
CA ALA A 17 -2.26 2.11 -8.47
C ALA A 17 -2.85 2.98 -9.59
N ASP A 18 -1.99 3.62 -10.41
CA ASP A 18 -2.41 4.41 -11.57
C ASP A 18 -3.13 3.52 -12.59
N HIS A 19 -2.58 2.36 -12.91
CA HIS A 19 -3.22 1.43 -13.85
C HIS A 19 -4.59 0.93 -13.37
N ILE A 20 -4.73 0.60 -12.07
CA ILE A 20 -6.03 0.25 -11.49
C ILE A 20 -7.01 1.43 -11.62
N SER A 21 -6.55 2.64 -11.35
CA SER A 21 -7.35 3.87 -11.47
C SER A 21 -7.82 4.10 -12.90
N ASP A 22 -6.98 3.89 -13.90
CA ASP A 22 -7.30 4.04 -15.32
C ASP A 22 -8.36 3.03 -15.76
N VAL A 23 -8.25 1.78 -15.32
CA VAL A 23 -9.21 0.73 -15.67
C VAL A 23 -10.56 0.95 -14.99
N LEU A 24 -10.57 1.26 -13.69
CA LEU A 24 -11.79 1.41 -12.89
C LEU A 24 -12.40 2.82 -12.99
N ARG A 25 -11.66 3.80 -13.49
CA ARG A 25 -12.07 5.21 -13.59
C ARG A 25 -12.42 5.80 -12.22
N CYS A 26 -11.64 5.47 -11.21
CA CYS A 26 -11.81 5.98 -9.84
C CYS A 26 -10.47 6.10 -9.12
N PRO A 27 -10.35 7.02 -8.13
CA PRO A 27 -9.12 7.17 -7.35
C PRO A 27 -8.82 5.93 -6.51
N ILE A 28 -7.55 5.52 -6.49
CA ILE A 28 -7.07 4.33 -5.77
C ILE A 28 -6.10 4.74 -4.67
N THR A 29 -6.19 4.08 -3.51
CA THR A 29 -5.13 4.03 -2.49
C THR A 29 -4.82 2.60 -2.12
N ILE A 30 -3.54 2.31 -1.87
CA ILE A 30 -3.04 1.00 -1.42
C ILE A 30 -2.34 1.21 -0.09
N GLU A 31 -2.71 0.43 0.91
CA GLU A 31 -2.23 0.53 2.29
C GLU A 31 -1.68 -0.81 2.78
N ASP A 32 -0.77 -0.77 3.75
CA ASP A 32 -0.38 -1.96 4.50
C ASP A 32 -1.39 -2.29 5.61
N VAL A 33 -1.14 -3.38 6.34
CA VAL A 33 -2.00 -3.83 7.46
C VAL A 33 -2.07 -2.84 8.62
N ASN A 34 -1.12 -1.93 8.73
CA ASN A 34 -1.06 -0.88 9.74
C ASN A 34 -1.62 0.45 9.21
N HIS A 35 -2.32 0.43 8.08
CA HIS A 35 -2.90 1.60 7.42
C HIS A 35 -1.88 2.66 7.01
N LYS A 36 -0.61 2.28 6.81
CA LYS A 36 0.40 3.12 6.19
C LYS A 36 0.17 3.13 4.68
N LEU A 37 0.15 4.31 4.08
CA LEU A 37 0.02 4.47 2.64
C LEU A 37 1.26 3.91 1.92
N LEU A 38 1.04 2.97 1.02
CA LEU A 38 2.08 2.38 0.18
C LEU A 38 2.13 3.02 -1.20
N ALA A 39 0.95 3.21 -1.82
CA ALA A 39 0.82 3.87 -3.12
C ALA A 39 -0.57 4.49 -3.28
N TYR A 40 -0.70 5.41 -4.21
CA TYR A 40 -1.97 6.02 -4.60
C TYR A 40 -1.92 6.43 -6.08
N SER A 41 -3.10 6.51 -6.72
CA SER A 41 -3.21 7.00 -8.10
C SER A 41 -3.12 8.52 -8.14
N THR A 42 -2.37 9.04 -9.14
CA THR A 42 -2.09 10.48 -9.28
C THR A 42 -3.12 11.20 -10.16
N HIS A 43 -3.75 10.50 -11.10
CA HIS A 43 -4.59 11.07 -12.15
C HIS A 43 -6.06 11.24 -11.75
N SER A 44 -6.34 11.96 -10.66
CA SER A 44 -7.72 12.18 -10.25
C SER A 44 -7.92 13.54 -9.64
N ASP A 45 -8.73 14.37 -10.30
CA ASP A 45 -9.19 15.67 -9.78
C ASP A 45 -10.22 15.52 -8.65
N CYS A 46 -10.76 14.31 -8.46
CA CYS A 46 -11.76 14.01 -7.45
C CYS A 46 -11.15 13.33 -6.24
N THR A 47 -11.32 13.95 -5.09
CA THR A 47 -10.80 13.42 -3.81
C THR A 47 -11.74 13.80 -2.67
N ASP A 48 -11.59 13.10 -1.53
CA ASP A 48 -12.27 13.45 -0.30
C ASP A 48 -11.27 13.84 0.80
N PRO A 49 -11.72 14.48 1.92
CA PRO A 49 -10.84 14.87 3.00
C PRO A 49 -10.05 13.73 3.62
N ALA A 50 -10.65 12.52 3.75
CA ALA A 50 -9.99 11.37 4.31
C ALA A 50 -8.82 10.90 3.42
N ARG A 51 -9.02 10.85 2.09
CA ARG A 51 -7.96 10.50 1.13
C ARG A 51 -6.85 11.57 1.11
N THR A 52 -7.22 12.85 1.05
CA THR A 52 -6.25 13.95 1.07
C THR A 52 -5.37 13.89 2.33
N SER A 53 -5.98 13.71 3.50
CA SER A 53 -5.25 13.57 4.77
C SER A 53 -4.35 12.32 4.78
N THR A 54 -4.80 11.22 4.19
CA THR A 54 -4.02 9.98 4.05
C THR A 54 -2.79 10.18 3.17
N ILE A 55 -2.92 10.88 2.05
CA ILE A 55 -1.81 11.16 1.12
C ILE A 55 -0.78 12.07 1.79
N ILE A 56 -1.21 13.17 2.41
CA ILE A 56 -0.32 14.13 3.09
C ILE A 56 0.37 13.48 4.28
N GLY A 57 -0.37 12.76 5.13
CA GLY A 57 0.15 12.12 6.33
C GLY A 57 0.86 10.79 6.05
N ARG A 58 0.85 10.28 4.82
CA ARG A 58 1.37 8.96 4.41
C ARG A 58 0.79 7.81 5.24
N ARG A 59 -0.37 8.05 5.86
CA ARG A 59 -1.09 7.11 6.73
C ARG A 59 -2.55 7.54 6.84
N VAL A 60 -3.45 6.57 6.96
CA VAL A 60 -4.86 6.87 7.25
C VAL A 60 -4.99 7.50 8.63
N PRO A 61 -5.70 8.62 8.78
CA PRO A 61 -5.91 9.25 10.08
C PRO A 61 -6.58 8.30 11.08
N GLU A 62 -6.13 8.32 12.34
CA GLU A 62 -6.66 7.42 13.38
C GLU A 62 -8.18 7.56 13.58
N LYS A 63 -8.71 8.80 13.46
CA LYS A 63 -10.16 9.03 13.54
C LYS A 63 -10.95 8.27 12.47
N VAL A 64 -10.40 8.14 11.25
CA VAL A 64 -11.00 7.38 10.14
C VAL A 64 -10.95 5.89 10.47
N ILE A 65 -9.79 5.38 10.89
CA ILE A 65 -9.61 3.97 11.26
C ILE A 65 -10.53 3.57 12.40
N ASN A 66 -10.58 4.37 13.48
CA ASN A 66 -11.45 4.11 14.62
C ASN A 66 -12.94 4.05 14.22
N LYS A 67 -13.35 4.89 13.26
CA LYS A 67 -14.71 4.89 12.75
C LYS A 67 -14.99 3.63 11.92
N LEU A 68 -14.09 3.27 11.01
CA LEU A 68 -14.19 2.05 10.19
C LEU A 68 -14.17 0.75 11.04
N TRP A 69 -13.49 0.75 12.18
CA TRP A 69 -13.55 -0.33 13.15
C TRP A 69 -14.93 -0.41 13.82
N LYS A 70 -15.45 0.72 14.30
CA LYS A 70 -16.77 0.80 14.96
C LYS A 70 -17.91 0.40 14.03
N ASP A 71 -17.84 0.81 12.76
CA ASP A 71 -18.84 0.48 11.73
C ASP A 71 -18.72 -0.98 11.22
N GLY A 72 -17.73 -1.74 11.69
CA GLY A 72 -17.53 -3.12 11.30
C GLY A 72 -16.83 -3.31 9.93
N THR A 73 -16.44 -2.25 9.24
CA THR A 73 -15.78 -2.32 7.91
C THR A 73 -14.44 -3.04 8.00
N ILE A 74 -13.54 -2.62 8.90
CA ILE A 74 -12.25 -3.29 9.07
C ILE A 74 -12.42 -4.75 9.54
N PRO A 75 -13.25 -5.06 10.57
CA PRO A 75 -13.55 -6.45 10.92
C PRO A 75 -14.06 -7.31 9.77
N ALA A 76 -14.86 -6.75 8.86
CA ALA A 76 -15.35 -7.47 7.69
C ALA A 76 -14.21 -7.71 6.68
N LEU A 77 -13.39 -6.70 6.38
CA LEU A 77 -12.22 -6.81 5.50
C LEU A 77 -11.20 -7.86 6.00
N LEU A 78 -11.07 -8.02 7.31
CA LEU A 78 -10.19 -9.02 7.92
C LEU A 78 -10.74 -10.46 7.85
N LYS A 79 -11.93 -10.68 7.30
CA LYS A 79 -12.58 -12.00 7.20
C LYS A 79 -12.78 -12.50 5.77
N THR A 80 -12.66 -11.62 4.78
CA THR A 80 -12.92 -11.97 3.38
C THR A 80 -11.92 -11.33 2.43
N ASP A 81 -11.69 -11.99 1.31
CA ASP A 81 -10.95 -11.46 0.15
C ASP A 81 -11.88 -10.85 -0.92
N GLN A 82 -13.19 -10.73 -0.60
CA GLN A 82 -14.16 -10.13 -1.49
C GLN A 82 -14.20 -8.61 -1.30
N PRO A 83 -14.52 -7.84 -2.37
CA PRO A 83 -14.73 -6.41 -2.27
C PRO A 83 -15.90 -6.07 -1.34
N ILE A 84 -15.74 -5.07 -0.49
CA ILE A 84 -16.77 -4.57 0.42
C ILE A 84 -17.09 -3.13 0.09
N ARG A 85 -18.38 -2.80 -0.07
CA ARG A 85 -18.86 -1.43 -0.23
C ARG A 85 -18.89 -0.73 1.12
N VAL A 86 -18.26 0.42 1.19
CA VAL A 86 -18.19 1.26 2.39
C VAL A 86 -18.96 2.55 2.10
N LYS A 87 -20.02 2.78 2.87
CA LYS A 87 -20.82 3.99 2.76
C LYS A 87 -20.06 5.20 3.26
N GLN A 88 -20.43 6.37 2.75
CA GLN A 88 -19.87 7.63 3.23
C GLN A 88 -20.06 7.81 4.73
N ILE A 89 -19.08 8.45 5.36
CA ILE A 89 -19.09 8.78 6.79
C ILE A 89 -18.65 10.25 6.91
N ASP A 90 -19.63 11.15 6.94
CA ASP A 90 -19.41 12.61 6.92
C ASP A 90 -18.56 13.08 8.08
N GLU A 91 -18.74 12.47 9.26
CA GLU A 91 -18.00 12.78 10.51
C GLU A 91 -16.46 12.76 10.33
N VAL A 92 -15.95 11.92 9.42
CA VAL A 92 -14.52 11.80 9.15
C VAL A 92 -14.13 12.18 7.71
N GLY A 93 -15.07 12.74 6.96
CA GLY A 93 -14.85 13.16 5.58
C GLY A 93 -14.57 12.01 4.63
N LEU A 94 -15.18 10.85 4.86
CA LEU A 94 -15.04 9.65 4.06
C LEU A 94 -16.21 9.53 3.08
N SER A 95 -15.93 9.58 1.79
CA SER A 95 -16.93 9.34 0.74
C SER A 95 -17.14 7.84 0.46
N ASN A 96 -18.22 7.50 -0.28
CA ASN A 96 -18.47 6.13 -0.73
C ASN A 96 -17.26 5.53 -1.40
N ARG A 97 -16.98 4.28 -1.11
CA ARG A 97 -15.84 3.54 -1.68
C ARG A 97 -16.04 2.04 -1.65
N VAL A 98 -15.26 1.35 -2.43
CA VAL A 98 -15.10 -0.10 -2.32
C VAL A 98 -13.72 -0.38 -1.76
N ALA A 99 -13.65 -1.31 -0.81
CA ALA A 99 -12.41 -1.78 -0.23
C ALA A 99 -12.23 -3.28 -0.46
N ILE A 100 -11.01 -3.72 -0.67
CA ILE A 100 -10.66 -5.14 -0.75
C ILE A 100 -9.36 -5.41 0.00
N SER A 101 -9.31 -6.54 0.70
CA SER A 101 -8.13 -7.02 1.40
C SER A 101 -7.22 -7.84 0.49
N ILE A 102 -5.92 -7.66 0.65
CA ILE A 102 -4.88 -8.39 -0.08
C ILE A 102 -4.39 -9.54 0.81
N TRP A 103 -4.64 -10.77 0.40
CA TRP A 103 -4.37 -11.96 1.21
C TRP A 103 -3.19 -12.79 0.71
N LYS A 104 -2.40 -13.33 1.67
CA LYS A 104 -1.41 -14.40 1.45
C LYS A 104 -1.48 -15.40 2.61
N ASN A 105 -1.68 -16.69 2.29
CA ASN A 105 -1.61 -17.78 3.28
C ASN A 105 -2.41 -17.48 4.56
N LYS A 106 -3.66 -17.03 4.43
CA LYS A 106 -4.56 -16.62 5.53
C LYS A 106 -4.11 -15.38 6.31
N GLN A 107 -3.15 -14.63 5.82
CA GLN A 107 -2.73 -13.34 6.39
C GLN A 107 -3.09 -12.20 5.44
N VAL A 108 -3.59 -11.10 6.01
CA VAL A 108 -3.82 -9.85 5.28
C VAL A 108 -2.48 -9.13 5.14
N LEU A 109 -2.12 -8.75 3.92
CA LEU A 109 -0.92 -7.97 3.60
C LEU A 109 -1.19 -6.47 3.54
N GLY A 110 -2.44 -6.08 3.30
CA GLY A 110 -2.86 -4.70 3.13
C GLY A 110 -4.24 -4.59 2.50
N PHE A 111 -4.58 -3.40 2.08
CA PHE A 111 -5.90 -3.05 1.54
C PHE A 111 -5.77 -2.20 0.28
N ILE A 112 -6.73 -2.34 -0.64
CA ILE A 112 -6.96 -1.43 -1.75
C ILE A 112 -8.29 -0.73 -1.52
N TRP A 113 -8.31 0.58 -1.68
CA TRP A 113 -9.49 1.42 -1.59
C TRP A 113 -9.75 2.09 -2.92
N ALA A 114 -10.93 1.92 -3.48
CA ALA A 114 -11.41 2.53 -4.71
C ALA A 114 -12.53 3.53 -4.36
N LEU A 115 -12.30 4.81 -4.63
CA LEU A 115 -13.18 5.91 -4.23
C LEU A 115 -14.30 6.10 -5.25
N GLU A 116 -15.58 5.99 -4.83
CA GLU A 116 -16.76 6.12 -5.66
C GLU A 116 -17.35 7.55 -5.59
N ILE A 117 -16.71 8.55 -6.22
CA ILE A 117 -17.25 9.92 -6.29
C ILE A 117 -18.04 10.14 -7.58
N GLN A 118 -17.44 9.86 -8.72
CA GLN A 118 -18.04 10.14 -10.03
C GLN A 118 -18.81 8.96 -10.59
N LYS A 119 -18.46 7.75 -10.16
CA LYS A 119 -19.01 6.49 -10.67
C LYS A 119 -19.17 5.50 -9.53
N THR A 120 -20.28 4.81 -9.50
CA THR A 120 -20.45 3.59 -8.70
C THR A 120 -19.87 2.42 -9.47
N LEU A 121 -19.03 1.62 -8.83
CA LEU A 121 -18.42 0.44 -9.44
C LEU A 121 -19.47 -0.65 -9.71
N SER A 122 -19.48 -1.17 -10.94
CA SER A 122 -20.33 -2.29 -11.34
C SER A 122 -19.80 -3.62 -10.78
N ASP A 123 -20.56 -4.70 -10.93
CA ASP A 123 -20.10 -6.03 -10.53
C ASP A 123 -18.87 -6.48 -11.35
N GLU A 124 -18.76 -6.06 -12.61
CA GLU A 124 -17.55 -6.30 -13.43
C GLU A 124 -16.35 -5.52 -12.92
N ASP A 125 -16.55 -4.27 -12.46
CA ASP A 125 -15.51 -3.47 -11.82
C ASP A 125 -15.04 -4.14 -10.51
N LEU A 126 -15.94 -4.76 -9.74
CA LEU A 126 -15.59 -5.51 -8.52
C LEU A 126 -14.75 -6.75 -8.83
N LEU A 127 -15.05 -7.48 -9.90
CA LEU A 127 -14.20 -8.59 -10.37
C LEU A 127 -12.83 -8.09 -10.82
N THR A 128 -12.79 -6.96 -11.50
CA THR A 128 -11.54 -6.30 -11.90
C THR A 128 -10.71 -5.89 -10.69
N LEU A 129 -11.35 -5.37 -9.64
CA LEU A 129 -10.67 -5.03 -8.38
C LEU A 129 -10.08 -6.28 -7.67
N GLN A 130 -10.74 -7.43 -7.77
CA GLN A 130 -10.18 -8.70 -7.28
C GLN A 130 -8.92 -9.12 -8.07
N MET A 131 -8.91 -8.95 -9.40
CA MET A 131 -7.72 -9.20 -10.21
C MET A 131 -6.59 -8.23 -9.83
N ALA A 132 -6.92 -6.95 -9.62
CA ALA A 132 -5.99 -5.94 -9.14
C ALA A 132 -5.37 -6.33 -7.78
N ALA A 133 -6.14 -6.85 -6.84
CA ALA A 133 -5.64 -7.31 -5.54
C ALA A 133 -4.59 -8.44 -5.70
N LYS A 134 -4.75 -9.34 -6.69
CA LYS A 134 -3.75 -10.37 -7.01
C LYS A 134 -2.46 -9.76 -7.57
N ALA A 135 -2.56 -8.76 -8.43
CA ALA A 135 -1.39 -8.06 -8.99
C ALA A 135 -0.62 -7.31 -7.90
N VAL A 136 -1.33 -6.55 -7.04
CA VAL A 136 -0.75 -5.85 -5.89
C VAL A 136 -0.10 -6.83 -4.91
N LYS A 137 -0.74 -7.96 -4.60
CA LYS A 137 -0.15 -9.01 -3.77
C LYS A 137 1.22 -9.45 -4.29
N ASN A 138 1.32 -9.77 -5.57
CA ASN A 138 2.57 -10.20 -6.19
C ASN A 138 3.66 -9.13 -6.07
N LYS A 139 3.29 -7.86 -6.20
CA LYS A 139 4.22 -6.73 -6.04
C LYS A 139 4.66 -6.56 -4.59
N LEU A 140 3.74 -6.60 -3.62
CA LEU A 140 4.06 -6.52 -2.20
C LEU A 140 5.02 -7.61 -1.76
N LEU A 141 4.82 -8.85 -2.23
CA LEU A 141 5.72 -9.96 -1.94
C LEU A 141 7.13 -9.74 -2.47
N LYS A 142 7.26 -9.24 -3.69
CA LYS A 142 8.58 -8.90 -4.27
C LYS A 142 9.27 -7.81 -3.45
N LEU A 143 8.53 -6.80 -2.98
CA LEU A 143 9.06 -5.73 -2.13
C LEU A 143 9.49 -6.25 -0.76
N GLN A 144 8.70 -7.12 -0.12
CA GLN A 144 9.07 -7.76 1.14
C GLN A 144 10.37 -8.57 1.02
N ILE A 145 10.50 -9.41 0.00
CA ILE A 145 11.72 -10.20 -0.24
C ILE A 145 12.93 -9.29 -0.40
N ARG A 146 12.81 -8.19 -1.16
CA ARG A 146 13.90 -7.21 -1.34
C ARG A 146 14.28 -6.56 0.00
N LYS A 147 13.28 -6.16 0.80
CA LYS A 147 13.50 -5.54 2.11
C LYS A 147 14.23 -6.49 3.05
N THR A 148 13.76 -7.72 3.22
CA THR A 148 14.40 -8.72 4.07
C THR A 148 15.85 -8.97 3.64
N LYS A 149 16.10 -9.15 2.34
CA LYS A 149 17.45 -9.35 1.81
C LYS A 149 18.39 -8.17 2.07
N ASN A 150 17.86 -6.94 2.00
CA ASN A 150 18.64 -5.74 2.32
C ASN A 150 18.90 -5.64 3.82
N GLU A 151 17.94 -5.97 4.68
CA GLU A 151 18.11 -6.01 6.14
C GLU A 151 19.16 -7.05 6.55
N GLU A 152 19.10 -8.26 5.99
CA GLU A 152 20.11 -9.31 6.22
C GLU A 152 21.51 -8.85 5.81
N ARG A 153 21.66 -8.24 4.63
CA ARG A 153 22.94 -7.68 4.17
C ARG A 153 23.44 -6.57 5.07
N SER A 154 22.58 -5.69 5.54
CA SER A 154 22.94 -4.61 6.46
C SER A 154 23.39 -5.18 7.81
N GLN A 155 22.68 -6.18 8.34
CA GLN A 155 23.08 -6.86 9.59
C GLN A 155 24.43 -7.56 9.45
N GLU A 156 24.66 -8.26 8.34
CA GLU A 156 25.95 -8.90 8.05
C GLU A 156 27.09 -7.88 7.96
N PHE A 157 26.86 -6.75 7.28
CA PHE A 157 27.81 -5.65 7.19
C PHE A 157 28.14 -5.06 8.57
N PHE A 158 27.13 -4.75 9.40
CA PHE A 158 27.34 -4.26 10.76
C PHE A 158 28.09 -5.28 11.63
N TRP A 159 27.77 -6.57 11.49
CA TRP A 159 28.49 -7.62 12.20
C TRP A 159 29.97 -7.68 11.81
N LYS A 160 30.29 -7.63 10.51
CA LYS A 160 31.67 -7.56 10.01
C LYS A 160 32.41 -6.32 10.51
N MET A 161 31.73 -5.17 10.55
CA MET A 161 32.28 -3.93 11.13
C MET A 161 32.64 -4.10 12.62
N LEU A 162 31.73 -4.62 13.41
CA LEU A 162 31.90 -4.78 14.87
C LEU A 162 32.97 -5.82 15.23
N THR A 163 33.14 -6.84 14.40
CA THR A 163 34.12 -7.93 14.64
C THR A 163 35.49 -7.69 13.98
N GLY A 164 35.66 -6.55 13.30
CA GLY A 164 36.95 -6.20 12.65
C GLY A 164 37.27 -7.04 11.41
N HIS A 165 36.28 -7.77 10.84
CA HIS A 165 36.44 -8.63 9.66
C HIS A 165 36.22 -7.88 8.34
N ILE A 166 36.47 -6.57 8.29
CA ILE A 166 36.39 -5.79 7.04
C ILE A 166 37.74 -5.93 6.34
N HIS A 167 37.80 -6.69 5.25
CA HIS A 167 38.89 -6.69 4.31
C HIS A 167 38.65 -5.66 3.23
N GLN A 168 39.61 -4.75 3.04
CA GLN A 168 39.50 -3.52 2.24
C GLN A 168 39.18 -3.69 0.74
N GLU A 169 39.18 -4.89 0.19
CA GLU A 169 39.03 -5.11 -1.26
C GLU A 169 37.61 -5.45 -1.74
N ASP A 170 36.74 -5.98 -0.88
CA ASP A 170 35.36 -6.36 -1.26
C ASP A 170 34.31 -5.27 -1.04
N ASP A 171 34.65 -4.19 -0.34
CA ASP A 171 33.67 -3.19 0.13
C ASP A 171 33.45 -2.00 -0.82
N MET A 172 34.26 -1.83 -1.87
CA MET A 172 34.09 -0.72 -2.83
C MET A 172 32.90 -0.90 -3.78
N GLN A 173 32.35 -2.11 -3.92
CA GLN A 173 31.11 -2.33 -4.71
C GLN A 173 29.82 -2.08 -3.91
N MET A 174 29.90 -1.92 -2.60
CA MET A 174 28.71 -1.63 -1.74
C MET A 174 28.43 -0.13 -1.55
N GLY A 175 29.25 0.75 -2.08
CA GLY A 175 29.15 2.21 -1.92
C GLY A 175 27.94 2.90 -2.59
N SER A 176 27.03 2.16 -3.20
CA SER A 176 25.79 2.70 -3.79
C SER A 176 24.51 2.38 -2.98
N ILE A 177 24.65 1.86 -1.76
CA ILE A 177 23.50 1.74 -0.87
C ILE A 177 23.28 3.13 -0.26
N SER A 178 22.24 3.82 -0.72
CA SER A 178 21.72 5.04 -0.09
C SER A 178 21.39 4.71 1.37
N LEU A 179 22.28 5.03 2.29
CA LEU A 179 21.99 5.07 3.72
C LEU A 179 21.03 6.24 3.94
N GLU A 180 19.73 6.02 3.78
CA GLU A 180 18.72 6.90 4.36
C GLU A 180 18.77 6.73 5.88
N TRP A 181 19.69 7.48 6.48
CA TRP A 181 19.76 7.63 7.93
C TRP A 181 18.53 8.41 8.39
N PRO A 182 17.70 7.89 9.32
CA PRO A 182 16.68 8.72 9.93
C PRO A 182 17.40 9.83 10.71
N LEU A 183 17.24 11.07 10.25
CA LEU A 183 17.71 12.26 10.97
C LEU A 183 17.12 12.22 12.38
N LEU A 184 17.98 12.05 13.35
CA LEU A 184 17.68 12.30 14.76
C LEU A 184 17.17 13.76 14.85
N GLN A 185 15.86 13.90 15.05
CA GLN A 185 15.28 15.18 15.41
C GLN A 185 15.90 15.62 16.74
N SER A 186 16.69 16.70 16.66
CA SER A 186 17.22 17.43 17.81
C SER A 186 16.10 17.76 18.78
N PHE A 187 16.21 17.29 20.02
CA PHE A 187 15.42 17.81 21.13
C PHE A 187 15.85 19.25 21.40
N PRO A 188 14.91 20.22 21.48
CA PRO A 188 15.23 21.52 22.03
C PRO A 188 15.36 21.39 23.56
N LEU A 189 16.39 22.06 24.10
CA LEU A 189 16.60 22.33 25.52
C LEU A 189 15.49 23.23 26.08
#